data_40d4eafe21f526b3c646c9cc66e02bb1
#
_entry.id   40d4eafe21f526b3c646c9cc66e02bb1
#
_cell.length_a   1.000
_cell.length_b   1.000
_cell.length_c   1.000
_cell.angle_alpha   90.00
_cell.angle_beta   90.00
_cell.angle_gamma   90.00
#
_symmetry.space_group_name_H-M   'P 1'
#
loop_
_entity.id
_entity.type
_entity.pdbx_description
1 polymer ?
#
loop_
_entity_poly.entity_id
_entity_poly.type
_entity_poly.pdbx_seq_one_letter_code
_entity_poly.pdbx_strand_id
1 'polypeptide(L)'
;MYLRHPLLSSLGVEHGFGTIASDLRPTCLTACQVHGTKVLSSCEFRNCDGIPEGDGVVTGDKEVEIGVWTADCLPVLSATKSGTFVGAFHAGWRGASAGIVPSGLKKISGESRTPFSELVVVLGPAIGPCCYEVGPEVWEAIRMNSPGYAQLTERTLDLWGLVTHQLLRAGVLNENIGRISLCTRCHPELFYSHRGWGKQRGKRSMLNFIRPANDDRH
;
A
#
# COMPACT_ATOMS: atom_id res chain seq x y z
N MET A 1 -4.49 -15.53 -9.42
CA MET A 1 -3.77 -14.57 -10.34
C MET A 1 -3.50 -13.26 -9.60
N TYR A 2 -2.26 -12.75 -9.67
CA TYR A 2 -1.85 -11.45 -9.12
C TYR A 2 -1.51 -10.47 -10.24
N LEU A 3 -1.86 -9.18 -10.06
CA LEU A 3 -1.38 -8.12 -10.95
C LEU A 3 0.03 -7.71 -10.54
N ARG A 4 0.87 -7.41 -11.52
CA ARG A 4 2.27 -6.97 -11.31
C ARG A 4 2.51 -5.62 -11.98
N HIS A 5 3.52 -4.89 -11.52
CA HIS A 5 3.88 -3.60 -12.09
C HIS A 5 5.35 -3.61 -12.56
N PRO A 6 5.65 -3.12 -13.79
CA PRO A 6 7.00 -3.15 -14.36
C PRO A 6 8.07 -2.52 -13.47
N LEU A 7 7.78 -1.38 -12.81
CA LEU A 7 8.74 -0.71 -11.93
C LEU A 7 9.26 -1.60 -10.80
N LEU A 8 8.41 -2.42 -10.18
CA LEU A 8 8.85 -3.36 -9.14
C LEU A 8 9.45 -4.63 -9.76
N SER A 9 8.90 -5.12 -10.88
CA SER A 9 9.46 -6.29 -11.58
C SER A 9 10.91 -6.07 -12.02
N SER A 10 11.25 -4.86 -12.51
CA SER A 10 12.60 -4.52 -12.96
C SER A 10 13.64 -4.52 -11.82
N LEU A 11 13.20 -4.40 -10.56
CA LEU A 11 14.07 -4.46 -9.39
C LEU A 11 14.32 -5.90 -8.92
N GLY A 12 13.70 -6.90 -9.55
CA GLY A 12 13.79 -8.31 -9.16
C GLY A 12 13.03 -8.67 -7.88
N VAL A 13 12.24 -7.76 -7.31
CA VAL A 13 11.41 -8.05 -6.15
C VAL A 13 10.20 -8.90 -6.54
N GLU A 14 9.90 -9.91 -5.75
CA GLU A 14 8.65 -10.65 -5.92
C GLU A 14 7.51 -9.83 -5.32
N HIS A 15 6.45 -9.58 -6.10
CA HIS A 15 5.32 -8.78 -5.65
C HIS A 15 4.03 -9.16 -6.36
N GLY A 16 2.91 -8.77 -5.79
CA GLY A 16 1.62 -8.96 -6.43
C GLY A 16 0.51 -8.17 -5.75
N PHE A 17 -0.35 -7.57 -6.57
CA PHE A 17 -1.61 -6.99 -6.13
C PHE A 17 -2.72 -8.03 -6.35
N GLY A 18 -3.44 -8.36 -5.27
CA GLY A 18 -4.40 -9.44 -5.25
C GLY A 18 -5.65 -9.19 -6.08
N THR A 19 -6.20 -10.29 -6.60
CA THR A 19 -7.54 -10.38 -7.21
C THR A 19 -8.37 -11.44 -6.48
N ILE A 20 -9.65 -11.58 -6.83
CA ILE A 20 -10.51 -12.65 -6.29
C ILE A 20 -10.01 -14.06 -6.66
N ALA A 21 -9.22 -14.16 -7.74
CA ALA A 21 -8.63 -15.41 -8.23
C ALA A 21 -7.17 -15.61 -7.77
N SER A 22 -6.72 -14.86 -6.75
CA SER A 22 -5.38 -15.00 -6.21
C SER A 22 -5.29 -16.17 -5.23
N ASP A 23 -4.18 -16.90 -5.30
CA ASP A 23 -3.88 -17.99 -4.37
C ASP A 23 -3.58 -17.44 -2.97
N LEU A 24 -3.82 -18.25 -1.94
CA LEU A 24 -3.44 -17.92 -0.59
C LEU A 24 -1.91 -18.02 -0.43
N ARG A 25 -1.34 -17.10 0.36
CA ARG A 25 0.09 -17.07 0.74
C ARG A 25 0.19 -17.14 2.28
N PRO A 26 0.10 -18.34 2.85
CA PRO A 26 -0.05 -18.52 4.30
C PRO A 26 1.19 -18.06 5.10
N THR A 27 2.36 -17.98 4.45
CA THR A 27 3.62 -17.53 5.06
C THR A 27 3.83 -16.02 4.99
N CYS A 28 2.95 -15.28 4.29
CA CYS A 28 3.05 -13.84 4.18
C CYS A 28 2.75 -13.15 5.52
N LEU A 29 3.69 -12.37 6.04
CA LEU A 29 3.51 -11.61 7.26
C LEU A 29 2.57 -10.42 7.03
N THR A 30 1.47 -10.41 7.76
CA THR A 30 0.50 -9.31 7.74
C THR A 30 0.16 -8.89 9.16
N ALA A 31 0.10 -7.59 9.41
CA ALA A 31 -0.32 -7.05 10.71
C ALA A 31 -1.85 -7.05 10.86
N CYS A 32 -2.34 -6.91 12.10
CA CYS A 32 -3.74 -6.61 12.38
C CYS A 32 -4.02 -5.14 12.01
N GLN A 33 -4.64 -4.93 10.84
CA GLN A 33 -4.87 -3.59 10.27
C GLN A 33 -6.00 -2.86 11.01
N VAL A 34 -5.70 -1.67 11.51
CA VAL A 34 -6.60 -0.83 12.31
C VAL A 34 -6.91 0.53 11.66
N HIS A 35 -6.51 0.72 10.40
CA HIS A 35 -6.62 1.97 9.63
C HIS A 35 -5.81 3.13 10.24
N GLY A 36 -4.70 2.80 10.91
CA GLY A 36 -3.76 3.74 11.53
C GLY A 36 -2.55 4.06 10.65
N THR A 37 -1.47 4.48 11.31
CA THR A 37 -0.18 4.84 10.67
C THR A 37 1.00 4.05 11.20
N LYS A 38 0.78 3.06 12.08
CA LYS A 38 1.85 2.25 12.64
C LYS A 38 2.41 1.31 11.58
N VAL A 39 3.74 1.37 11.39
CA VAL A 39 4.51 0.52 10.48
C VAL A 39 5.48 -0.31 11.29
N LEU A 40 5.45 -1.62 11.08
CA LEU A 40 6.25 -2.62 11.78
C LEU A 40 7.42 -3.09 10.91
N SER A 41 8.57 -3.39 11.51
CA SER A 41 9.60 -4.22 10.86
C SER A 41 9.25 -5.69 11.02
N SER A 42 9.64 -6.54 10.08
CA SER A 42 9.41 -7.99 10.16
C SER A 42 9.99 -8.62 11.43
N CYS A 43 11.08 -8.08 11.98
CA CYS A 43 11.67 -8.53 13.24
C CYS A 43 10.77 -8.28 14.46
N GLU A 44 9.91 -7.27 14.42
CA GLU A 44 8.98 -6.98 15.53
C GLU A 44 7.92 -8.08 15.70
N PHE A 45 7.61 -8.85 14.65
CA PHE A 45 6.68 -10.00 14.73
C PHE A 45 7.25 -11.16 15.55
N ARG A 46 8.57 -11.33 15.56
CA ARG A 46 9.23 -12.43 16.30
C ARG A 46 9.13 -12.27 17.83
N ASN A 47 8.88 -11.03 18.27
CA ASN A 47 8.87 -10.65 19.69
C ASN A 47 7.46 -10.34 20.22
N CYS A 48 6.41 -10.66 19.45
CA CYS A 48 5.02 -10.38 19.82
C CYS A 48 4.26 -11.67 20.11
N ASP A 49 3.48 -11.67 21.18
CA ASP A 49 2.46 -12.68 21.42
C ASP A 49 1.25 -12.40 20.51
N GLY A 50 1.10 -13.18 19.43
CA GLY A 50 0.04 -13.03 18.44
C GLY A 50 0.40 -12.10 17.27
N ILE A 51 -0.63 -11.61 16.57
CA ILE A 51 -0.47 -10.72 15.41
C ILE A 51 -0.48 -9.27 15.89
N PRO A 52 0.62 -8.51 15.75
CA PRO A 52 0.69 -7.13 16.21
C PRO A 52 -0.20 -6.20 15.37
N GLU A 53 -0.73 -5.14 15.99
CA GLU A 53 -1.47 -4.09 15.30
C GLU A 53 -0.55 -3.20 14.47
N GLY A 54 -0.95 -2.91 13.22
CA GLY A 54 -0.25 -2.03 12.31
C GLY A 54 -0.89 -2.02 10.92
N ASP A 55 -0.64 -0.98 10.16
CA ASP A 55 -1.16 -0.81 8.80
C ASP A 55 -0.06 -0.82 7.75
N GLY A 56 1.17 -1.14 8.15
CA GLY A 56 2.29 -1.33 7.26
C GLY A 56 3.32 -2.27 7.85
N VAL A 57 4.04 -2.95 6.97
CA VAL A 57 5.16 -3.83 7.31
C VAL A 57 6.33 -3.53 6.37
N VAL A 58 7.56 -3.54 6.90
CA VAL A 58 8.79 -3.38 6.12
C VAL A 58 9.77 -4.53 6.44
N THR A 59 10.61 -4.88 5.48
CA THR A 59 11.64 -5.91 5.67
C THR A 59 12.80 -5.74 4.69
N GLY A 60 14.01 -6.08 5.16
CA GLY A 60 15.19 -6.35 4.34
C GLY A 60 15.57 -7.84 4.32
N ASP A 61 14.79 -8.70 4.98
CA ASP A 61 15.02 -10.14 5.01
C ASP A 61 14.44 -10.79 3.75
N LYS A 62 15.28 -11.30 2.87
CA LYS A 62 14.91 -11.91 1.58
C LYS A 62 14.06 -13.18 1.72
N GLU A 63 14.07 -13.83 2.86
CA GLU A 63 13.25 -15.01 3.14
C GLU A 63 11.84 -14.64 3.63
N VAL A 64 11.62 -13.37 3.94
CA VAL A 64 10.36 -12.87 4.51
C VAL A 64 9.51 -12.17 3.46
N GLU A 65 8.32 -12.70 3.20
CA GLU A 65 7.28 -12.05 2.43
C GLU A 65 6.36 -11.27 3.36
N ILE A 66 6.07 -10.04 3.00
CA ILE A 66 5.20 -9.14 3.75
C ILE A 66 4.02 -8.68 2.91
N GLY A 67 2.89 -8.34 3.54
CA GLY A 67 1.72 -7.92 2.79
C GLY A 67 0.67 -7.17 3.60
N VAL A 68 -0.35 -6.70 2.87
CA VAL A 68 -1.54 -6.05 3.42
C VAL A 68 -2.81 -6.55 2.74
N TRP A 69 -3.89 -6.62 3.50
CA TRP A 69 -5.20 -7.02 3.01
C TRP A 69 -6.04 -5.79 2.65
N THR A 70 -6.63 -5.79 1.47
CA THR A 70 -7.50 -4.69 1.03
C THR A 70 -8.79 -5.17 0.36
N ALA A 71 -9.83 -4.34 0.49
CA ALA A 71 -11.05 -4.38 -0.31
C ALA A 71 -11.59 -2.93 -0.32
N ASP A 72 -11.19 -2.16 -1.33
CA ASP A 72 -11.35 -0.72 -1.57
C ASP A 72 -10.20 0.17 -1.05
N CYS A 73 -9.62 -0.09 0.13
CA CYS A 73 -8.47 0.66 0.60
C CYS A 73 -7.28 0.49 -0.36
N LEU A 74 -6.44 1.51 -0.47
CA LEU A 74 -5.29 1.53 -1.37
C LEU A 74 -4.14 0.68 -0.80
N PRO A 75 -3.73 -0.42 -1.46
CA PRO A 75 -2.49 -1.09 -1.14
C PRO A 75 -1.33 -0.35 -1.80
N VAL A 76 -0.27 -0.12 -1.04
CA VAL A 76 0.96 0.51 -1.54
C VAL A 76 2.13 -0.42 -1.30
N LEU A 77 2.84 -0.77 -2.37
CA LEU A 77 4.06 -1.57 -2.30
C LEU A 77 5.26 -0.68 -2.65
N SER A 78 6.33 -0.80 -1.89
CA SER A 78 7.54 0.00 -2.09
C SER A 78 8.79 -0.86 -1.99
N ALA A 79 9.84 -0.47 -2.72
CA ALA A 79 11.15 -1.08 -2.65
C ALA A 79 12.25 -0.02 -2.78
N THR A 80 13.44 -0.29 -2.24
CA THR A 80 14.65 0.43 -2.64
C THR A 80 14.99 0.09 -4.10
N LYS A 81 15.67 0.96 -4.84
CA LYS A 81 16.13 0.67 -6.22
C LYS A 81 17.04 -0.56 -6.30
N SER A 82 17.75 -0.89 -5.22
CA SER A 82 18.50 -2.15 -5.12
C SER A 82 17.61 -3.38 -5.02
N GLY A 83 16.34 -3.24 -4.64
CA GLY A 83 15.42 -4.34 -4.37
C GLY A 83 15.66 -5.05 -3.04
N THR A 84 16.64 -4.61 -2.24
CA THR A 84 17.06 -5.30 -1.01
C THR A 84 16.20 -4.99 0.21
N PHE A 85 15.38 -3.93 0.16
CA PHE A 85 14.47 -3.55 1.24
C PHE A 85 13.09 -3.19 0.67
N VAL A 86 12.04 -3.71 1.28
CA VAL A 86 10.68 -3.55 0.78
C VAL A 86 9.69 -3.15 1.87
N GLY A 87 8.53 -2.62 1.43
CA GLY A 87 7.43 -2.27 2.31
C GLY A 87 6.06 -2.51 1.67
N ALA A 88 5.08 -2.88 2.50
CA ALA A 88 3.68 -3.01 2.13
C ALA A 88 2.83 -2.16 3.11
N PHE A 89 1.97 -1.28 2.58
CA PHE A 89 1.19 -0.33 3.38
C PHE A 89 -0.30 -0.37 2.99
N HIS A 90 -1.15 -0.40 4.00
CA HIS A 90 -2.60 -0.31 3.87
C HIS A 90 -3.04 1.15 4.04
N ALA A 91 -3.40 1.81 2.95
CA ALA A 91 -3.81 3.20 2.94
C ALA A 91 -5.33 3.35 2.72
N GLY A 92 -6.14 3.03 3.75
CA GLY A 92 -7.51 3.51 3.84
C GLY A 92 -7.51 5.03 4.05
N TRP A 93 -8.65 5.72 3.87
CA TRP A 93 -8.68 7.19 3.93
C TRP A 93 -8.13 7.76 5.25
N ARG A 94 -8.35 7.08 6.38
CA ARG A 94 -7.80 7.49 7.69
C ARG A 94 -6.29 7.41 7.71
N GLY A 95 -5.74 6.25 7.37
CA GLY A 95 -4.29 6.05 7.30
C GLY A 95 -3.63 6.93 6.23
N ALA A 96 -4.26 7.05 5.05
CA ALA A 96 -3.77 7.92 3.98
C ALA A 96 -3.74 9.39 4.40
N SER A 97 -4.85 9.95 4.95
CA SER A 97 -4.85 11.33 5.43
C SER A 97 -3.83 11.56 6.54
N ALA A 98 -3.65 10.60 7.45
CA ALA A 98 -2.68 10.68 8.54
C ALA A 98 -1.22 10.37 8.13
N GLY A 99 -0.96 10.00 6.85
CA GLY A 99 0.39 9.85 6.32
C GLY A 99 1.03 8.47 6.55
N ILE A 100 0.26 7.38 6.49
CA ILE A 100 0.80 6.00 6.61
C ILE A 100 1.94 5.75 5.60
N VAL A 101 1.79 6.20 4.35
CA VAL A 101 2.79 5.93 3.30
C VAL A 101 4.09 6.71 3.55
N PRO A 102 4.07 8.04 3.76
CA PRO A 102 5.27 8.76 4.18
C PRO A 102 5.94 8.18 5.44
N SER A 103 5.14 7.73 6.43
CA SER A 103 5.66 7.07 7.64
C SER A 103 6.38 5.76 7.31
N GLY A 104 5.80 4.95 6.42
CA GLY A 104 6.41 3.71 5.94
C GLY A 104 7.71 3.94 5.17
N LEU A 105 7.73 4.93 4.27
CA LEU A 105 8.95 5.29 3.54
C LEU A 105 10.04 5.83 4.47
N LYS A 106 9.69 6.58 5.49
CA LYS A 106 10.64 7.04 6.52
C LYS A 106 11.27 5.84 7.25
N LYS A 107 10.47 4.81 7.57
CA LYS A 107 10.98 3.58 8.19
C LYS A 107 11.90 2.81 7.24
N ILE A 108 11.53 2.62 5.96
CA ILE A 108 12.41 2.02 4.94
C ILE A 108 13.73 2.81 4.85
N SER A 109 13.65 4.13 4.65
CA SER A 109 14.82 5.01 4.51
C SER A 109 15.75 4.94 5.73
N GLY A 110 15.19 4.91 6.94
CA GLY A 110 15.96 4.82 8.19
C GLY A 110 16.67 3.49 8.34
N GLU A 111 15.99 2.37 8.07
CA GLU A 111 16.54 1.02 8.24
C GLU A 111 17.50 0.62 7.11
N SER A 112 17.20 1.01 5.85
CA SER A 112 18.05 0.73 4.69
C SER A 112 19.13 1.77 4.40
N ARG A 113 19.07 2.94 5.05
CA ARG A 113 19.90 4.12 4.77
C ARG A 113 19.79 4.62 3.33
N THR A 114 18.62 4.45 2.72
CA THR A 114 18.33 4.81 1.32
C THR A 114 17.52 6.11 1.30
N PRO A 115 17.90 7.15 0.53
CA PRO A 115 17.13 8.38 0.42
C PRO A 115 15.80 8.15 -0.32
N PHE A 116 14.81 9.01 -0.10
CA PHE A 116 13.49 8.88 -0.73
C PHE A 116 13.53 8.91 -2.26
N SER A 117 14.49 9.63 -2.84
CA SER A 117 14.72 9.65 -4.31
C SER A 117 15.12 8.29 -4.91
N GLU A 118 15.61 7.37 -4.07
CA GLU A 118 16.00 6.01 -4.45
C GLU A 118 14.93 4.95 -4.07
N LEU A 119 13.75 5.39 -3.62
CA LEU A 119 12.62 4.51 -3.36
C LEU A 119 11.71 4.46 -4.59
N VAL A 120 11.25 3.26 -4.92
CA VAL A 120 10.22 2.99 -5.92
C VAL A 120 8.94 2.63 -5.20
N VAL A 121 7.82 3.24 -5.59
CA VAL A 121 6.53 3.06 -4.94
C VAL A 121 5.47 2.76 -5.99
N VAL A 122 4.68 1.71 -5.78
CA VAL A 122 3.57 1.37 -6.66
C VAL A 122 2.27 1.34 -5.88
N LEU A 123 1.31 2.12 -6.37
CA LEU A 123 -0.04 2.23 -5.87
C LEU A 123 -0.92 1.19 -6.58
N GLY A 124 -1.49 0.25 -5.82
CA GLY A 124 -2.30 -0.84 -6.36
C GLY A 124 -3.76 -0.46 -6.64
N PRO A 125 -4.58 -1.45 -7.04
CA PRO A 125 -6.01 -1.27 -7.24
C PRO A 125 -6.71 -0.84 -5.94
N ALA A 126 -7.61 0.13 -6.05
CA ALA A 126 -8.37 0.68 -4.92
C ALA A 126 -9.74 1.18 -5.42
N ILE A 127 -10.62 1.59 -4.51
CA ILE A 127 -11.83 2.30 -4.93
C ILE A 127 -11.45 3.66 -5.52
N GLY A 128 -11.85 3.89 -6.77
CA GLY A 128 -11.50 5.11 -7.49
C GLY A 128 -12.45 6.29 -7.21
N PRO A 129 -12.07 7.51 -7.62
CA PRO A 129 -12.90 8.70 -7.48
C PRO A 129 -14.23 8.61 -8.24
N CYS A 130 -14.36 7.70 -9.19
CA CYS A 130 -15.63 7.38 -9.84
C CYS A 130 -16.68 6.77 -8.90
N CYS A 131 -16.24 6.20 -7.75
CA CYS A 131 -17.09 5.42 -6.85
C CYS A 131 -16.93 5.76 -5.37
N TYR A 132 -15.88 6.50 -4.99
CA TYR A 132 -15.53 6.73 -3.59
C TYR A 132 -16.13 8.03 -3.06
N GLU A 133 -17.44 8.05 -2.88
CA GLU A 133 -18.11 9.16 -2.20
C GLU A 133 -17.69 9.20 -0.72
N VAL A 134 -17.35 10.41 -0.23
CA VAL A 134 -16.89 10.67 1.14
C VAL A 134 -17.59 11.89 1.72
N GLY A 135 -17.68 11.92 3.06
CA GLY A 135 -18.26 13.03 3.79
C GLY A 135 -17.25 14.16 4.05
N PRO A 136 -17.75 15.30 4.57
CA PRO A 136 -16.93 16.47 4.86
C PRO A 136 -15.81 16.21 5.88
N GLU A 137 -16.03 15.29 6.80
CA GLU A 137 -15.03 14.88 7.82
C GLU A 137 -13.75 14.33 7.21
N VAL A 138 -13.85 13.67 6.05
CA VAL A 138 -12.69 13.14 5.30
C VAL A 138 -11.87 14.29 4.72
N TRP A 139 -12.54 15.29 4.15
CA TRP A 139 -11.88 16.47 3.57
C TRP A 139 -11.25 17.35 4.64
N GLU A 140 -11.87 17.47 5.80
CA GLU A 140 -11.30 18.17 6.94
C GLU A 140 -9.98 17.53 7.38
N ALA A 141 -9.97 16.20 7.55
CA ALA A 141 -8.77 15.45 7.90
C ALA A 141 -7.65 15.59 6.85
N ILE A 142 -8.00 15.57 5.54
CA ILE A 142 -7.04 15.75 4.45
C ILE A 142 -6.45 17.16 4.45
N ARG A 143 -7.27 18.21 4.58
CA ARG A 143 -6.80 19.60 4.63
C ARG A 143 -5.83 19.83 5.78
N MET A 144 -6.08 19.23 6.94
CA MET A 144 -5.20 19.35 8.10
C MET A 144 -3.84 18.65 7.90
N ASN A 145 -3.83 17.47 7.29
CA ASN A 145 -2.64 16.60 7.28
C ASN A 145 -1.92 16.55 5.92
N SER A 146 -2.55 17.02 4.85
CA SER A 146 -1.98 17.04 3.48
C SER A 146 -2.15 18.42 2.84
N PRO A 147 -1.52 19.46 3.40
CA PRO A 147 -1.68 20.83 2.90
C PRO A 147 -1.22 20.94 1.45
N GLY A 148 -2.01 21.63 0.63
CA GLY A 148 -1.77 21.80 -0.80
C GLY A 148 -2.30 20.66 -1.69
N TYR A 149 -2.84 19.58 -1.12
CA TYR A 149 -3.61 18.64 -1.92
C TYR A 149 -4.95 19.25 -2.29
N ALA A 150 -5.26 19.30 -3.59
CA ALA A 150 -6.52 19.76 -4.13
C ALA A 150 -7.09 18.76 -5.14
N GLN A 151 -8.40 18.64 -5.16
CA GLN A 151 -9.14 17.83 -6.10
C GLN A 151 -10.29 18.67 -6.67
N LEU A 152 -10.71 18.37 -7.91
CA LEU A 152 -11.75 19.14 -8.62
C LEU A 152 -13.13 19.12 -7.92
N THR A 153 -13.41 18.09 -7.15
CA THR A 153 -14.66 17.95 -6.40
C THR A 153 -14.41 17.30 -5.04
N GLU A 154 -15.08 17.81 -4.00
CA GLU A 154 -15.04 17.24 -2.65
C GLU A 154 -16.16 16.18 -2.40
N ARG A 155 -16.88 15.75 -3.44
CA ARG A 155 -17.88 14.68 -3.31
C ARG A 155 -17.24 13.29 -3.28
N THR A 156 -16.14 13.13 -3.99
CA THR A 156 -15.44 11.84 -4.12
C THR A 156 -13.96 12.00 -3.82
N LEU A 157 -13.31 10.98 -3.27
CA LEU A 157 -11.89 10.99 -2.94
C LEU A 157 -11.07 10.17 -3.95
N ASP A 158 -10.00 10.78 -4.47
CA ASP A 158 -8.92 10.09 -5.20
C ASP A 158 -7.77 9.73 -4.23
N LEU A 159 -7.78 8.49 -3.75
CA LEU A 159 -6.72 7.98 -2.88
C LEU A 159 -5.36 7.92 -3.59
N TRP A 160 -5.34 7.60 -4.90
CA TRP A 160 -4.10 7.60 -5.68
C TRP A 160 -3.51 9.00 -5.77
N GLY A 161 -4.35 10.00 -6.08
CA GLY A 161 -3.93 11.40 -6.16
C GLY A 161 -3.41 11.92 -4.82
N LEU A 162 -4.11 11.64 -3.72
CA LEU A 162 -3.69 12.03 -2.37
C LEU A 162 -2.33 11.45 -2.01
N VAL A 163 -2.15 10.14 -2.19
CA VAL A 163 -0.89 9.47 -1.84
C VAL A 163 0.24 9.91 -2.78
N THR A 164 -0.03 10.08 -4.09
CA THR A 164 0.96 10.62 -5.03
C THR A 164 1.45 12.00 -4.61
N HIS A 165 0.53 12.90 -4.22
CA HIS A 165 0.88 14.22 -3.70
C HIS A 165 1.81 14.12 -2.48
N GLN A 166 1.51 13.24 -1.52
CA GLN A 166 2.33 13.01 -0.34
C GLN A 166 3.72 12.46 -0.69
N LEU A 167 3.81 11.54 -1.64
CA LEU A 167 5.07 10.95 -2.11
C LEU A 167 6.00 12.00 -2.73
N LEU A 168 5.47 12.81 -3.64
CA LEU A 168 6.21 13.90 -4.28
C LEU A 168 6.72 14.92 -3.25
N ARG A 169 5.89 15.31 -2.30
CA ARG A 169 6.29 16.22 -1.22
C ARG A 169 7.34 15.61 -0.28
N ALA A 170 7.35 14.30 -0.13
CA ALA A 170 8.37 13.59 0.66
C ALA A 170 9.71 13.46 -0.07
N GLY A 171 9.77 13.75 -1.40
CA GLY A 171 10.98 13.68 -2.21
C GLY A 171 11.15 12.39 -3.00
N VAL A 172 10.09 11.59 -3.16
CA VAL A 172 10.08 10.49 -4.12
C VAL A 172 10.00 11.07 -5.53
N LEU A 173 10.85 10.60 -6.44
CA LEU A 173 10.86 11.09 -7.82
C LEU A 173 9.62 10.59 -8.57
N ASN A 174 9.06 11.43 -9.45
CA ASN A 174 7.83 11.08 -10.17
C ASN A 174 7.97 9.82 -11.02
N GLU A 175 9.12 9.61 -11.65
CA GLU A 175 9.43 8.41 -12.43
C GLU A 175 9.51 7.12 -11.60
N ASN A 176 9.67 7.24 -10.28
CA ASN A 176 9.70 6.13 -9.34
C ASN A 176 8.30 5.80 -8.77
N ILE A 177 7.25 6.50 -9.19
CA ILE A 177 5.88 6.29 -8.73
C ILE A 177 5.08 5.59 -9.82
N GLY A 178 4.69 4.33 -9.57
CA GLY A 178 3.81 3.56 -10.45
C GLY A 178 2.38 3.48 -9.91
N ARG A 179 1.42 3.19 -10.81
CA ARG A 179 0.02 3.04 -10.42
C ARG A 179 -0.72 2.02 -11.28
N ILE A 180 -1.53 1.18 -10.64
CA ILE A 180 -2.53 0.32 -11.27
C ILE A 180 -3.91 0.95 -11.02
N SER A 181 -4.36 1.78 -11.96
CA SER A 181 -5.58 2.62 -11.82
C SER A 181 -6.87 1.83 -12.11
N LEU A 182 -7.07 0.70 -11.41
CA LEU A 182 -8.28 -0.11 -11.51
C LEU A 182 -9.16 0.12 -10.27
N CYS A 183 -10.38 0.62 -10.50
CA CYS A 183 -11.35 0.81 -9.42
C CYS A 183 -11.93 -0.54 -9.00
N THR A 184 -11.78 -0.91 -7.72
CA THR A 184 -12.25 -2.18 -7.17
C THR A 184 -13.77 -2.35 -7.27
N ARG A 185 -14.54 -1.25 -7.15
CA ARG A 185 -16.00 -1.28 -7.28
C ARG A 185 -16.47 -1.40 -8.74
N CYS A 186 -15.72 -0.83 -9.70
CA CYS A 186 -16.06 -0.92 -11.13
C CYS A 186 -15.71 -2.26 -11.75
N HIS A 187 -14.82 -3.04 -11.10
CA HIS A 187 -14.35 -4.34 -11.59
C HIS A 187 -14.66 -5.47 -10.58
N PRO A 188 -15.97 -5.78 -10.35
CA PRO A 188 -16.37 -6.80 -9.38
C PRO A 188 -15.95 -8.22 -9.79
N GLU A 189 -15.63 -8.43 -11.07
CA GLU A 189 -15.09 -9.69 -11.61
C GLU A 189 -13.62 -9.93 -11.21
N LEU A 190 -12.90 -8.85 -10.83
CA LEU A 190 -11.49 -8.91 -10.42
C LEU A 190 -11.30 -8.72 -8.92
N PHE A 191 -12.14 -7.92 -8.26
CA PHE A 191 -11.87 -7.45 -6.91
C PHE A 191 -13.06 -7.60 -5.95
N TYR A 192 -12.78 -7.94 -4.70
CA TYR A 192 -13.71 -7.69 -3.61
C TYR A 192 -13.78 -6.20 -3.32
N SER A 193 -14.99 -5.66 -3.19
CA SER A 193 -15.22 -4.26 -2.84
C SER A 193 -16.14 -4.16 -1.64
N HIS A 194 -15.70 -3.46 -0.60
CA HIS A 194 -16.52 -3.18 0.58
C HIS A 194 -17.74 -2.33 0.23
N ARG A 195 -17.54 -1.30 -0.62
CA ARG A 195 -18.60 -0.40 -1.09
C ARG A 195 -19.51 -1.03 -2.14
N GLY A 196 -18.98 -1.93 -2.97
CA GLY A 196 -19.75 -2.61 -4.02
C GLY A 196 -20.53 -3.81 -3.50
N TRP A 197 -19.88 -4.67 -2.72
CA TRP A 197 -20.47 -5.93 -2.25
C TRP A 197 -21.19 -5.79 -0.90
N GLY A 198 -20.87 -4.75 -0.11
CA GLY A 198 -21.48 -4.52 1.20
C GLY A 198 -21.39 -5.76 2.11
N LYS A 199 -22.52 -6.14 2.72
CA LYS A 199 -22.60 -7.32 3.60
C LYS A 199 -22.31 -8.64 2.88
N GLN A 200 -22.55 -8.74 1.56
CA GLN A 200 -22.30 -9.96 0.77
C GLN A 200 -20.81 -10.29 0.67
N ARG A 201 -19.92 -9.30 0.81
CA ARG A 201 -18.48 -9.53 0.84
C ARG A 201 -18.05 -10.42 2.01
N GLY A 202 -18.73 -10.35 3.15
CA GLY A 202 -18.29 -10.97 4.39
C GLY A 202 -16.93 -10.40 4.81
N LYS A 203 -15.99 -11.29 5.18
CA LYS A 203 -14.60 -10.93 5.55
C LYS A 203 -13.61 -11.05 4.36
N ARG A 204 -14.09 -11.18 3.11
CA ARG A 204 -13.22 -11.38 1.93
C ARG A 204 -12.45 -10.10 1.61
N SER A 205 -11.17 -10.26 1.34
CA SER A 205 -10.24 -9.21 0.90
C SER A 205 -9.16 -9.82 0.02
N MET A 206 -8.40 -8.98 -0.67
CA MET A 206 -7.28 -9.39 -1.51
C MET A 206 -5.98 -9.14 -0.75
N LEU A 207 -5.08 -10.13 -0.76
CA LEU A 207 -3.72 -9.97 -0.25
C LEU A 207 -2.86 -9.29 -1.32
N ASN A 208 -2.16 -8.24 -0.91
CA ASN A 208 -1.15 -7.55 -1.72
C ASN A 208 0.18 -7.74 -1.01
N PHE A 209 1.17 -8.31 -1.70
CA PHE A 209 2.40 -8.77 -1.09
C PHE A 209 3.64 -8.30 -1.82
N ILE A 210 4.77 -8.29 -1.11
CA ILE A 210 6.10 -8.00 -1.65
C ILE A 210 7.17 -8.74 -0.83
N ARG A 211 8.24 -9.17 -1.51
CA ARG A 211 9.42 -9.79 -0.91
C ARG A 211 10.68 -9.18 -1.56
N PRO A 212 11.76 -8.95 -0.80
CA PRO A 212 13.03 -8.47 -1.36
C PRO A 212 13.56 -9.35 -2.49
N ALA A 213 14.36 -8.75 -3.36
CA ALA A 213 15.05 -9.48 -4.43
C ALA A 213 16.04 -10.49 -3.84
N ASN A 214 16.18 -11.64 -4.50
CA ASN A 214 17.28 -12.55 -4.24
C ASN A 214 18.59 -11.96 -4.79
N ASP A 215 19.71 -12.17 -4.10
CA ASP A 215 21.04 -11.67 -4.46
C ASP A 215 21.63 -12.26 -5.76
N ASP A 216 20.91 -13.09 -6.50
CA ASP A 216 21.40 -13.81 -7.68
C ASP A 216 21.62 -12.95 -8.94
N ARG A 217 21.79 -11.62 -8.78
CA ARG A 217 22.19 -10.72 -9.88
C ARG A 217 23.71 -10.61 -9.91
N HIS A 218 24.35 -11.65 -10.48
CA HIS A 218 25.72 -11.61 -10.99
C HIS A 218 25.72 -11.56 -12.51
#